data_21d2ada18f8477d02a5718827777b824
#
_entry.id   21d2ada18f8477d02a5718827777b824
#
_cell.length_a   1.000
_cell.length_b   1.000
_cell.length_c   1.000
_cell.angle_alpha   90.00
_cell.angle_beta   90.00
_cell.angle_gamma   90.00
#
_symmetry.space_group_name_H-M   'P 1'
#
loop_
_entity.id
_entity.type
_entity.pdbx_description
1 polymer ?
#
loop_
_entity_poly.entity_id
_entity_poly.type
_entity_poly.pdbx_seq_one_letter_code
_entity_poly.pdbx_strand_id
1 'polypeptide(L)'
;MTRFFAGMMMLLLVGACAGSADLDDAPVPLGDFSLTHNVVVAPNAQRGPFSRPATDDQLIETVRGAIAERFDRYDGPSRYHFGISVEGYVLAVPGVPLVLSPKSALILNLTVWDDAAGKKLNDEPQQITVLETFGTGTIVGSGYPLSAEEQLLQLSQNAAKS
;
A
#
# COMPACT_ATOMS: atom_id res chain seq x y z
N MET A 1 -27.11 -27.50 -44.72
CA MET A 1 -26.40 -28.02 -43.55
C MET A 1 -25.41 -26.97 -43.09
N THR A 2 -25.84 -26.09 -42.21
CA THR A 2 -25.11 -24.88 -41.74
C THR A 2 -24.65 -25.13 -40.35
N ARG A 3 -23.34 -25.32 -40.13
CA ARG A 3 -22.72 -25.55 -38.84
C ARG A 3 -22.41 -24.17 -38.22
N PHE A 4 -23.18 -23.77 -37.20
CA PHE A 4 -22.92 -22.66 -36.34
C PHE A 4 -21.73 -22.94 -35.42
N PHE A 5 -20.63 -22.24 -35.61
CA PHE A 5 -19.54 -22.12 -34.63
C PHE A 5 -19.89 -21.01 -33.64
N ALA A 6 -20.35 -21.37 -32.47
CA ALA A 6 -20.45 -20.46 -31.35
C ALA A 6 -19.08 -20.34 -30.70
N GLY A 7 -18.33 -19.32 -31.03
CA GLY A 7 -17.11 -18.94 -30.34
C GLY A 7 -17.47 -18.30 -29.02
N MET A 8 -17.30 -19.02 -27.92
CA MET A 8 -17.44 -18.53 -26.54
C MET A 8 -16.16 -17.74 -26.20
N MET A 9 -16.24 -16.44 -26.34
CA MET A 9 -15.19 -15.49 -25.93
C MET A 9 -15.25 -15.36 -24.39
N MET A 10 -14.36 -16.10 -23.72
CA MET A 10 -14.18 -16.04 -22.28
C MET A 10 -13.47 -14.72 -21.92
N LEU A 11 -14.26 -13.73 -21.49
CA LEU A 11 -13.74 -12.50 -20.92
C LEU A 11 -13.10 -12.82 -19.57
N LEU A 12 -11.77 -12.81 -19.52
CA LEU A 12 -11.02 -12.79 -18.27
C LEU A 12 -11.22 -11.41 -17.63
N LEU A 13 -12.14 -11.32 -16.69
CA LEU A 13 -12.27 -10.19 -15.78
C LEU A 13 -11.08 -10.23 -14.81
N VAL A 14 -10.03 -9.52 -15.14
CA VAL A 14 -8.97 -9.21 -14.19
C VAL A 14 -9.54 -8.17 -13.23
N GLY A 15 -10.12 -8.62 -12.14
CA GLY A 15 -10.52 -7.76 -11.04
C GLY A 15 -9.26 -7.25 -10.34
N ALA A 16 -8.83 -6.03 -10.65
CA ALA A 16 -7.85 -5.34 -9.85
C ALA A 16 -8.53 -4.95 -8.52
N CYS A 17 -8.51 -5.83 -7.54
CA CYS A 17 -8.88 -5.51 -6.17
C CYS A 17 -7.81 -4.57 -5.61
N ALA A 18 -8.17 -3.31 -5.36
CA ALA A 18 -7.37 -2.38 -4.59
C ALA A 18 -7.42 -2.78 -3.11
N GLY A 19 -6.28 -2.71 -2.41
CA GLY A 19 -6.17 -3.02 -0.98
C GLY A 19 -5.62 -4.42 -0.69
N SER A 20 -6.03 -5.00 0.43
CA SER A 20 -5.54 -6.28 0.96
C SER A 20 -6.20 -7.54 0.36
N ALA A 21 -7.12 -7.40 -0.59
CA ALA A 21 -7.86 -8.55 -1.14
C ALA A 21 -6.97 -9.63 -1.78
N ASP A 22 -5.77 -9.27 -2.21
CA ASP A 22 -4.76 -10.20 -2.73
C ASP A 22 -3.97 -10.93 -1.64
N LEU A 23 -4.16 -10.57 -0.37
CA LEU A 23 -3.50 -11.24 0.75
C LEU A 23 -4.16 -12.58 1.09
N ASP A 24 -5.39 -12.81 0.64
CA ASP A 24 -6.07 -14.11 0.75
C ASP A 24 -5.49 -15.13 -0.25
N ASP A 25 -4.83 -14.65 -1.31
CA ASP A 25 -4.18 -15.48 -2.31
C ASP A 25 -2.75 -15.88 -1.88
N ALA A 26 -2.16 -16.86 -2.58
CA ALA A 26 -0.76 -17.21 -2.37
C ALA A 26 0.16 -16.01 -2.63
N PRO A 27 1.26 -15.85 -1.85
CA PRO A 27 2.21 -14.76 -2.08
C PRO A 27 2.75 -14.75 -3.50
N VAL A 28 2.91 -13.56 -4.08
CA VAL A 28 3.59 -13.41 -5.37
C VAL A 28 5.02 -13.92 -5.23
N PRO A 29 5.54 -14.75 -6.17
CA PRO A 29 6.89 -15.29 -6.06
C PRO A 29 7.95 -14.20 -6.31
N LEU A 30 8.36 -13.51 -5.24
CA LEU A 30 9.41 -12.47 -5.26
C LEU A 30 10.81 -13.03 -5.00
N GLY A 31 10.94 -14.35 -4.78
CA GLY A 31 12.18 -15.02 -4.46
C GLY A 31 12.18 -15.63 -3.05
N ASP A 32 13.25 -16.32 -2.70
CA ASP A 32 13.39 -17.04 -1.42
C ASP A 32 14.02 -16.13 -0.38
N PHE A 33 13.22 -15.29 0.25
CA PHE A 33 13.69 -14.34 1.27
C PHE A 33 12.74 -14.28 2.47
N SER A 34 13.20 -13.64 3.54
CA SER A 34 12.40 -13.26 4.69
C SER A 34 12.67 -11.81 5.08
N LEU A 35 11.63 -11.09 5.51
CA LEU A 35 11.76 -9.76 6.10
C LEU A 35 12.04 -9.91 7.60
N THR A 36 13.29 -9.64 8.03
CA THR A 36 13.70 -9.86 9.42
C THR A 36 13.41 -8.65 10.30
N HIS A 37 13.63 -7.44 9.79
CA HIS A 37 13.32 -6.20 10.50
C HIS A 37 12.54 -5.26 9.60
N ASN A 38 11.49 -4.70 10.17
CA ASN A 38 10.61 -3.72 9.57
C ASN A 38 10.56 -2.49 10.47
N VAL A 39 11.42 -1.53 10.20
CA VAL A 39 11.56 -0.30 11.00
C VAL A 39 10.89 0.85 10.27
N VAL A 40 9.88 1.42 10.88
CA VAL A 40 9.16 2.60 10.35
C VAL A 40 9.35 3.76 11.31
N VAL A 41 9.66 4.94 10.76
CA VAL A 41 9.82 6.20 11.50
C VAL A 41 9.06 7.33 10.79
N ALA A 42 8.67 8.36 11.55
CA ALA A 42 7.95 9.52 11.03
C ALA A 42 8.47 10.84 11.65
N PRO A 43 9.80 11.10 11.69
CA PRO A 43 10.35 12.21 12.47
C PRO A 43 9.95 13.59 11.95
N ASN A 44 9.59 13.70 10.67
CA ASN A 44 9.29 14.95 10.00
C ASN A 44 8.11 14.81 9.01
N ALA A 45 7.17 13.90 9.28
CA ALA A 45 6.05 13.65 8.40
C ALA A 45 5.22 14.92 8.16
N GLN A 46 5.11 15.36 6.92
CA GLN A 46 4.41 16.57 6.54
C GLN A 46 2.93 16.27 6.28
N ARG A 47 2.05 16.92 7.05
CA ARG A 47 0.63 16.89 6.77
C ARG A 47 0.31 17.85 5.63
N GLY A 48 -0.22 17.35 4.52
CA GLY A 48 -0.62 18.19 3.39
C GLY A 48 -1.84 19.08 3.70
N PRO A 49 -2.12 20.07 2.84
CA PRO A 49 -3.24 21.00 3.02
C PRO A 49 -4.58 20.26 3.00
N PHE A 50 -5.52 20.74 3.81
CA PHE A 50 -6.88 20.16 3.95
C PHE A 50 -6.91 18.68 4.35
N SER A 51 -5.83 18.18 4.97
CA SER A 51 -5.76 16.81 5.46
C SER A 51 -6.32 16.70 6.88
N ARG A 52 -7.02 15.59 7.16
CA ARG A 52 -7.30 15.17 8.55
C ARG A 52 -5.97 14.88 9.26
N PRO A 53 -5.87 15.11 10.58
CA PRO A 53 -4.66 14.80 11.33
C PRO A 53 -4.48 13.29 11.51
N ALA A 54 -3.23 12.87 11.60
CA ALA A 54 -2.78 11.59 12.16
C ALA A 54 -1.59 11.88 13.05
N THR A 55 -1.41 11.09 14.11
CA THR A 55 -0.22 11.17 14.96
C THR A 55 0.94 10.39 14.34
N ASP A 56 2.16 10.70 14.74
CA ASP A 56 3.35 9.95 14.29
C ASP A 56 3.22 8.45 14.61
N ASP A 57 2.69 8.11 15.79
CA ASP A 57 2.45 6.73 16.19
C ASP A 57 1.43 6.03 15.27
N GLN A 58 0.33 6.72 14.90
CA GLN A 58 -0.65 6.17 13.95
C GLN A 58 -0.01 5.91 12.58
N LEU A 59 0.81 6.84 12.08
CA LEU A 59 1.53 6.67 10.81
C LEU A 59 2.49 5.48 10.89
N ILE A 60 3.31 5.41 11.95
CA ILE A 60 4.30 4.34 12.14
C ILE A 60 3.64 2.98 12.26
N GLU A 61 2.66 2.84 13.15
CA GLU A 61 2.02 1.54 13.42
C GLU A 61 1.26 1.02 12.20
N THR A 62 0.52 1.90 11.50
CA THR A 62 -0.29 1.49 10.35
C THR A 62 0.59 1.09 9.17
N VAL A 63 1.65 1.85 8.86
CA VAL A 63 2.59 1.50 7.78
C VAL A 63 3.33 0.21 8.13
N ARG A 64 3.85 0.09 9.36
CA ARG A 64 4.55 -1.11 9.83
C ARG A 64 3.66 -2.35 9.76
N GLY A 65 2.41 -2.24 10.19
CA GLY A 65 1.43 -3.33 10.13
C GLY A 65 1.15 -3.79 8.71
N ALA A 66 0.94 -2.86 7.77
CA ALA A 66 0.67 -3.19 6.38
C ALA A 66 1.88 -3.87 5.68
N ILE A 67 3.10 -3.43 5.99
CA ILE A 67 4.33 -4.08 5.50
C ILE A 67 4.46 -5.49 6.10
N ALA A 68 4.27 -5.65 7.41
CA ALA A 68 4.32 -6.96 8.07
C ALA A 68 3.29 -7.92 7.48
N GLU A 69 2.03 -7.50 7.36
CA GLU A 69 0.94 -8.29 6.78
C GLU A 69 1.29 -8.87 5.40
N ARG A 70 2.01 -8.11 4.58
CA ARG A 70 2.40 -8.55 3.25
C ARG A 70 3.68 -9.37 3.21
N PHE A 71 4.71 -8.98 3.97
CA PHE A 71 6.05 -9.54 3.83
C PHE A 71 6.40 -10.64 4.85
N ASP A 72 5.68 -10.76 5.99
CA ASP A 72 5.87 -11.87 6.94
C ASP A 72 5.39 -13.22 6.37
N ARG A 73 4.81 -13.21 5.17
CA ARG A 73 4.39 -14.40 4.42
C ARG A 73 5.55 -15.09 3.67
N TYR A 74 6.73 -14.45 3.64
CA TYR A 74 7.93 -14.97 3.02
C TYR A 74 8.88 -15.49 4.09
N ASP A 75 9.31 -16.75 3.98
CA ASP A 75 10.10 -17.48 4.95
C ASP A 75 11.44 -18.04 4.38
N GLY A 76 11.90 -17.47 3.26
CA GLY A 76 13.13 -17.89 2.59
C GLY A 76 14.40 -17.56 3.38
N PRO A 77 15.54 -18.16 2.98
CA PRO A 77 16.83 -18.06 3.69
C PRO A 77 17.52 -16.69 3.55
N SER A 78 17.21 -15.93 2.51
CA SER A 78 17.82 -14.61 2.30
C SER A 78 17.14 -13.57 3.18
N ARG A 79 17.89 -12.97 4.11
CA ARG A 79 17.33 -12.03 5.11
C ARG A 79 17.51 -10.60 4.66
N TYR A 80 16.40 -9.86 4.65
CA TYR A 80 16.40 -8.43 4.37
C TYR A 80 15.77 -7.64 5.51
N HIS A 81 16.12 -6.35 5.58
CA HIS A 81 15.55 -5.40 6.52
C HIS A 81 15.02 -4.19 5.76
N PHE A 82 13.85 -3.71 6.17
CA PHE A 82 13.29 -2.48 5.64
C PHE A 82 13.44 -1.36 6.66
N GLY A 83 13.99 -0.23 6.19
CA GLY A 83 13.96 1.05 6.87
C GLY A 83 13.05 1.98 6.09
N ILE A 84 11.93 2.39 6.69
CA ILE A 84 10.91 3.21 6.05
C ILE A 84 10.76 4.51 6.81
N SER A 85 10.83 5.64 6.11
CA SER A 85 10.51 6.96 6.65
C SER A 85 9.23 7.47 6.02
N VAL A 86 8.26 7.89 6.85
CA VAL A 86 7.06 8.58 6.39
C VAL A 86 7.41 10.03 6.17
N GLU A 87 7.33 10.50 4.93
CA GLU A 87 7.70 11.86 4.55
C GLU A 87 6.50 12.81 4.52
N GLY A 88 5.34 12.31 4.10
CA GLY A 88 4.15 13.13 4.04
C GLY A 88 2.86 12.34 3.82
N TYR A 89 1.75 12.97 4.16
CA TYR A 89 0.44 12.37 4.00
C TYR A 89 -0.68 13.40 3.78
N VAL A 90 -1.71 12.95 3.09
CA VAL A 90 -3.00 13.61 2.99
C VAL A 90 -4.10 12.59 3.28
N LEU A 91 -4.95 12.86 4.25
CA LEU A 91 -6.15 12.07 4.55
C LEU A 91 -7.36 12.95 4.25
N ALA A 92 -8.04 12.69 3.14
CA ALA A 92 -9.09 13.54 2.61
C ALA A 92 -10.25 13.75 3.60
N VAL A 93 -10.74 14.98 3.67
CA VAL A 93 -11.90 15.34 4.50
C VAL A 93 -13.18 14.93 3.75
N PRO A 94 -14.09 14.18 4.39
CA PRO A 94 -15.36 13.79 3.79
C PRO A 94 -16.24 15.01 3.44
N GLY A 95 -16.98 14.92 2.34
CA GLY A 95 -18.00 15.92 1.98
C GLY A 95 -17.47 17.20 1.32
N VAL A 96 -16.15 17.31 1.11
CA VAL A 96 -15.60 18.41 0.30
C VAL A 96 -15.68 17.99 -1.17
N PRO A 97 -16.22 18.83 -2.07
CA PRO A 97 -16.32 18.49 -3.49
C PRO A 97 -14.94 18.12 -4.07
N LEU A 98 -14.90 17.09 -4.92
CA LEU A 98 -13.67 16.56 -5.55
C LEU A 98 -12.81 17.61 -6.27
N VAL A 99 -13.40 18.73 -6.67
CA VAL A 99 -12.73 19.86 -7.32
C VAL A 99 -11.86 20.65 -6.36
N LEU A 100 -12.13 20.57 -5.04
CA LEU A 100 -11.45 21.35 -3.99
C LEU A 100 -10.75 20.46 -2.95
N SER A 101 -10.96 19.15 -2.96
CA SER A 101 -10.37 18.23 -2.01
C SER A 101 -9.18 17.49 -2.62
N PRO A 102 -7.99 17.56 -2.02
CA PRO A 102 -6.91 16.71 -2.44
C PRO A 102 -7.30 15.24 -2.21
N LYS A 103 -6.88 14.36 -3.11
CA LYS A 103 -6.98 12.91 -2.91
C LYS A 103 -6.09 12.52 -1.74
N SER A 104 -6.48 11.47 -1.01
CA SER A 104 -5.61 10.92 0.01
C SER A 104 -4.32 10.43 -0.62
N ALA A 105 -3.21 10.69 0.05
CA ALA A 105 -1.87 10.37 -0.43
C ALA A 105 -0.96 9.97 0.73
N LEU A 106 0.00 9.11 0.46
CA LEU A 106 1.07 8.75 1.39
C LEU A 106 2.40 8.72 0.65
N ILE A 107 3.42 9.35 1.22
CA ILE A 107 4.77 9.44 0.68
C ILE A 107 5.72 8.80 1.67
N LEU A 108 6.43 7.77 1.22
CA LEU A 108 7.39 7.00 2.00
C LEU A 108 8.75 7.01 1.31
N ASN A 109 9.82 6.92 2.08
CA ASN A 109 11.16 6.60 1.60
C ASN A 109 11.56 5.22 2.14
N LEU A 110 11.91 4.29 1.24
CA LEU A 110 12.31 2.92 1.56
C LEU A 110 13.82 2.74 1.36
N THR A 111 14.48 2.20 2.38
CA THR A 111 15.82 1.64 2.29
C THR A 111 15.75 0.15 2.56
N VAL A 112 16.35 -0.65 1.67
CA VAL A 112 16.46 -2.09 1.83
C VAL A 112 17.90 -2.44 2.19
N TRP A 113 18.08 -3.23 3.25
CA TRP A 113 19.37 -3.72 3.71
C TRP A 113 19.45 -5.22 3.50
N ASP A 114 20.55 -5.67 2.92
CA ASP A 114 20.88 -7.09 2.77
C ASP A 114 21.74 -7.53 3.98
N ASP A 115 21.22 -8.47 4.77
CA ASP A 115 21.87 -8.97 5.98
C ASP A 115 23.18 -9.70 5.63
N ALA A 116 23.17 -10.54 4.62
CA ALA A 116 24.33 -11.32 4.21
C ALA A 116 25.45 -10.46 3.59
N ALA A 117 25.07 -9.46 2.81
CA ALA A 117 26.03 -8.53 2.21
C ALA A 117 26.48 -7.43 3.20
N GLY A 118 25.78 -7.24 4.31
CA GLY A 118 26.04 -6.22 5.32
C GLY A 118 25.97 -4.79 4.76
N LYS A 119 25.09 -4.55 3.78
CA LYS A 119 24.97 -3.24 3.11
C LYS A 119 23.58 -2.97 2.58
N LYS A 120 23.32 -1.72 2.26
CA LYS A 120 22.11 -1.31 1.54
C LYS A 120 22.12 -1.88 0.13
N LEU A 121 20.93 -2.26 -0.37
CA LEU A 121 20.72 -2.60 -1.77
C LEU A 121 20.50 -1.36 -2.64
N ASN A 122 19.90 -0.32 -2.06
CA ASN A 122 19.70 0.96 -2.73
C ASN A 122 20.57 2.04 -2.08
N ASP A 123 21.43 2.69 -2.87
CA ASP A 123 22.34 3.74 -2.40
C ASP A 123 21.57 4.92 -1.83
N GLU A 124 20.49 5.32 -2.53
CA GLU A 124 19.55 6.34 -2.08
C GLU A 124 18.21 5.72 -1.70
N PRO A 125 17.48 6.27 -0.69
CA PRO A 125 16.15 5.80 -0.37
C PRO A 125 15.21 5.88 -1.57
N GLN A 126 14.49 4.81 -1.83
CA GLN A 126 13.48 4.76 -2.88
C GLN A 126 12.21 5.46 -2.40
N GLN A 127 11.82 6.55 -3.06
CA GLN A 127 10.54 7.19 -2.77
C GLN A 127 9.39 6.40 -3.36
N ILE A 128 8.40 6.10 -2.51
CA ILE A 128 7.14 5.46 -2.86
C ILE A 128 6.04 6.50 -2.60
N THR A 129 5.28 6.81 -3.63
CA THR A 129 4.12 7.71 -3.51
C THR A 129 2.88 6.96 -3.92
N VAL A 130 1.94 6.81 -3.00
CA VAL A 130 0.64 6.21 -3.26
C VAL A 130 -0.46 7.23 -3.12
N LEU A 131 -1.44 7.11 -4.00
CA LEU A 131 -2.64 7.94 -4.02
C LEU A 131 -3.86 7.05 -3.78
N GLU A 132 -4.87 7.63 -3.17
CA GLU A 132 -6.17 6.96 -3.07
C GLU A 132 -6.67 6.59 -4.48
N THR A 133 -6.89 5.30 -4.68
CA THR A 133 -7.46 4.78 -5.91
C THR A 133 -8.98 4.70 -5.71
N PHE A 134 -9.75 5.32 -6.57
CA PHE A 134 -11.20 5.12 -6.59
C PHE A 134 -11.48 3.70 -7.05
N GLY A 135 -11.47 2.74 -6.13
CA GLY A 135 -11.99 1.42 -6.37
C GLY A 135 -13.51 1.45 -6.40
N THR A 136 -14.13 0.60 -7.21
CA THR A 136 -15.58 0.41 -7.27
C THR A 136 -16.21 0.06 -5.91
N GLY A 137 -15.41 -0.36 -4.93
CA GLY A 137 -15.82 -0.59 -3.55
C GLY A 137 -16.12 0.68 -2.74
N THR A 138 -15.56 1.83 -3.11
CA THR A 138 -15.78 3.11 -2.40
C THR A 138 -17.18 3.70 -2.66
N ILE A 139 -17.85 3.27 -3.74
CA ILE A 139 -19.18 3.78 -4.12
C ILE A 139 -20.29 2.77 -3.78
N VAL A 140 -19.98 1.48 -3.62
CA VAL A 140 -21.01 0.42 -3.53
C VAL A 140 -21.15 -0.18 -2.14
N GLY A 141 -20.24 0.13 -1.20
CA GLY A 141 -20.16 -0.62 0.07
C GLY A 141 -21.02 -0.11 1.23
N SER A 142 -21.32 1.15 1.39
CA SER A 142 -22.15 1.66 2.49
C SER A 142 -22.57 3.12 2.37
N GLY A 143 -22.11 3.86 1.37
CA GLY A 143 -22.39 5.28 1.25
C GLY A 143 -21.74 6.16 2.34
N TYR A 144 -20.97 5.56 3.26
CA TYR A 144 -20.24 6.28 4.30
C TYR A 144 -18.81 6.58 3.84
N PRO A 145 -18.34 7.83 4.04
CA PRO A 145 -16.94 8.16 3.79
C PRO A 145 -16.02 7.41 4.76
N LEU A 146 -14.87 6.95 4.26
CA LEU A 146 -13.86 6.29 5.08
C LEU A 146 -13.39 7.16 6.25
N SER A 147 -13.14 6.56 7.40
CA SER A 147 -12.45 7.22 8.51
C SER A 147 -11.01 7.59 8.13
N ALA A 148 -10.33 8.40 8.95
CA ALA A 148 -8.93 8.73 8.72
C ALA A 148 -8.03 7.49 8.83
N GLU A 149 -8.35 6.62 9.78
CA GLU A 149 -7.66 5.37 10.03
C GLU A 149 -7.82 4.39 8.86
N GLU A 150 -9.03 4.26 8.32
CA GLU A 150 -9.31 3.40 7.17
C GLU A 150 -8.60 3.90 5.91
N GLN A 151 -8.55 5.23 5.68
CA GLN A 151 -7.80 5.80 4.57
C GLN A 151 -6.30 5.56 4.72
N LEU A 152 -5.74 5.78 5.91
CA LEU A 152 -4.33 5.53 6.18
C LEU A 152 -3.98 4.05 5.99
N LEU A 153 -4.83 3.14 6.47
CA LEU A 153 -4.64 1.70 6.28
C LEU A 153 -4.63 1.32 4.80
N GLN A 154 -5.61 1.81 4.02
CA GLN A 154 -5.66 1.56 2.58
C GLN A 154 -4.41 2.07 1.85
N LEU A 155 -3.96 3.29 2.16
CA LEU A 155 -2.74 3.86 1.58
C LEU A 155 -1.51 3.03 1.95
N SER A 156 -1.43 2.58 3.21
CA SER A 156 -0.31 1.75 3.69
C SER A 156 -0.27 0.37 3.02
N GLN A 157 -1.43 -0.26 2.84
CA GLN A 157 -1.54 -1.53 2.12
C GLN A 157 -1.18 -1.38 0.63
N ASN A 158 -1.60 -0.27 0.00
CA ASN A 158 -1.22 0.03 -1.38
C ASN A 158 0.29 0.31 -1.50
N ALA A 159 0.89 0.98 -0.52
CA ALA A 159 2.33 1.20 -0.48
C ALA A 159 3.11 -0.11 -0.31
N ALA A 160 2.63 -1.02 0.52
CA ALA A 160 3.22 -2.34 0.69
C ALA A 160 3.13 -3.22 -0.58
N LYS A 161 2.21 -2.91 -1.49
CA LYS A 161 1.99 -3.62 -2.75
C LYS A 161 2.80 -3.07 -3.91
N SER A 162 3.17 -1.79 -3.87
CA SER A 162 3.88 -1.09 -4.96
C SER A 162 5.37 -1.43 -5.01
#